data_2d11ae8062024427f7e23c9506d6b5f1
#
_entry.id   2d11ae8062024427f7e23c9506d6b5f1
#
_cell.length_a   1.000
_cell.length_b   1.000
_cell.length_c   1.000
_cell.angle_alpha   90.00
_cell.angle_beta   90.00
_cell.angle_gamma   90.00
#
_symmetry.space_group_name_H-M   'P 1'
#
loop_
_entity.id
_entity.type
_entity.pdbx_description
1 polymer ?
#
loop_
_entity_poly.entity_id
_entity_poly.type
_entity_poly.pdbx_seq_one_letter_code
_entity_poly.pdbx_strand_id
1 'polypeptide(L)'
;LVRDDGSTDNTIDILESFALTDKRILFLKDNKGNLGVVRSFGQLLYYSTANYIMFVDQDDVWLPNKIEHTLQAILKMETKEPDKSLLVFTDVFVVDSELKKISSSFIKREGYDVSVVTDVNRLAVSNCIMGCTVMINSIAKQFVLPFSKYTLMHDWWIGLIIAKYGKVTYLDEPTSLY
;
A
#
# COMPACT_ATOMS: atom_id res chain seq x y z
N LEU A 1 -7.66 3.68 8.91
CA LEU A 1 -8.65 4.48 8.18
C LEU A 1 -9.33 3.62 7.14
N VAL A 2 -10.65 3.70 7.04
CA VAL A 2 -11.45 3.03 6.01
C VAL A 2 -12.31 4.08 5.32
N ARG A 3 -12.46 3.97 4.01
CA ARG A 3 -13.38 4.78 3.21
C ARG A 3 -14.20 3.85 2.33
N ASP A 4 -15.53 4.04 2.36
CA ASP A 4 -16.42 3.41 1.40
C ASP A 4 -16.51 4.25 0.13
N ASP A 5 -16.38 3.62 -1.03
CA ASP A 5 -16.40 4.32 -2.32
C ASP A 5 -17.76 4.20 -3.05
N GLY A 6 -18.83 3.96 -2.30
CA GLY A 6 -20.20 3.92 -2.82
C GLY A 6 -20.76 2.50 -2.91
N SER A 7 -20.52 1.67 -1.91
CA SER A 7 -21.16 0.34 -1.79
C SER A 7 -22.67 0.45 -1.74
N THR A 8 -23.36 -0.51 -2.36
CA THR A 8 -24.82 -0.59 -2.42
C THR A 8 -25.40 -1.75 -1.62
N ASP A 9 -24.54 -2.50 -0.94
CA ASP A 9 -24.86 -3.61 -0.06
C ASP A 9 -24.68 -3.21 1.42
N ASN A 10 -24.56 -4.19 2.32
CA ASN A 10 -24.43 -3.97 3.77
C ASN A 10 -23.03 -3.53 4.22
N THR A 11 -22.11 -3.18 3.31
CA THR A 11 -20.71 -2.83 3.63
C THR A 11 -20.64 -1.67 4.63
N ILE A 12 -21.44 -0.61 4.44
CA ILE A 12 -21.46 0.56 5.34
C ILE A 12 -21.87 0.17 6.75
N ASP A 13 -22.95 -0.62 6.90
CA ASP A 13 -23.45 -1.07 8.21
C ASP A 13 -22.40 -1.92 8.94
N ILE A 14 -21.69 -2.78 8.20
CA ILE A 14 -20.59 -3.60 8.72
C ILE A 14 -19.46 -2.71 9.23
N LEU A 15 -19.01 -1.74 8.43
CA LEU A 15 -17.94 -0.81 8.79
C LEU A 15 -18.29 0.03 10.03
N GLU A 16 -19.53 0.53 10.12
CA GLU A 16 -20.03 1.28 11.28
C GLU A 16 -20.05 0.40 12.54
N SER A 17 -20.50 -0.84 12.42
CA SER A 17 -20.48 -1.81 13.51
C SER A 17 -19.08 -2.05 14.05
N PHE A 18 -18.09 -2.24 13.19
CA PHE A 18 -16.70 -2.39 13.59
C PHE A 18 -16.14 -1.12 14.25
N ALA A 19 -16.42 0.06 13.69
CA ALA A 19 -15.95 1.33 14.25
C ALA A 19 -16.60 1.66 15.62
N LEU A 20 -17.77 1.12 15.92
CA LEU A 20 -18.40 1.22 17.24
C LEU A 20 -17.68 0.36 18.29
N THR A 21 -17.23 -0.82 17.89
CA THR A 21 -16.63 -1.81 18.81
C THR A 21 -15.11 -1.64 18.98
N ASP A 22 -14.41 -1.17 17.94
CA ASP A 22 -12.97 -0.91 18.00
C ASP A 22 -12.63 0.53 17.60
N LYS A 23 -12.23 1.33 18.59
CA LYS A 23 -11.89 2.76 18.41
C LYS A 23 -10.63 3.02 17.57
N ARG A 24 -9.87 1.99 17.23
CA ARG A 24 -8.76 2.09 16.30
C ARG A 24 -9.24 2.14 14.84
N ILE A 25 -10.46 1.68 14.56
CA ILE A 25 -11.09 1.74 13.24
C ILE A 25 -11.75 3.10 13.06
N LEU A 26 -11.24 3.88 12.11
CA LEU A 26 -11.78 5.19 11.78
C LEU A 26 -12.42 5.15 10.40
N PHE A 27 -13.72 5.24 10.36
CA PHE A 27 -14.49 5.31 9.10
C PHE A 27 -14.57 6.75 8.62
N LEU A 28 -13.96 7.05 7.48
CA LEU A 28 -13.92 8.37 6.86
C LEU A 28 -15.23 8.64 6.10
N LYS A 29 -16.07 9.50 6.64
CA LYS A 29 -17.33 9.96 6.03
C LYS A 29 -17.10 11.33 5.38
N ASP A 30 -16.54 11.35 4.18
CA ASP A 30 -16.19 12.60 3.48
C ASP A 30 -17.29 13.12 2.53
N ASN A 31 -18.36 12.37 2.37
CA ASN A 31 -19.53 12.68 1.51
C ASN A 31 -19.17 12.94 0.03
N LYS A 32 -18.03 12.40 -0.45
CA LYS A 32 -17.57 12.62 -1.83
C LYS A 32 -18.08 11.58 -2.83
N GLY A 33 -18.82 10.58 -2.34
CA GLY A 33 -19.33 9.49 -3.17
C GLY A 33 -18.23 8.63 -3.78
N ASN A 34 -18.49 8.04 -4.93
CA ASN A 34 -17.53 7.22 -5.66
C ASN A 34 -16.44 8.10 -6.30
N LEU A 35 -15.21 7.91 -5.85
CA LEU A 35 -14.01 8.59 -6.36
C LEU A 35 -13.14 7.70 -7.24
N GLY A 36 -13.37 6.40 -7.21
CA GLY A 36 -12.50 5.36 -7.76
C GLY A 36 -11.26 5.12 -6.90
N VAL A 37 -10.64 3.97 -7.10
CA VAL A 37 -9.53 3.41 -6.28
C VAL A 37 -8.44 4.46 -5.99
N VAL A 38 -7.90 5.08 -7.04
CA VAL A 38 -6.75 6.01 -6.91
C VAL A 38 -7.08 7.20 -5.99
N ARG A 39 -8.24 7.83 -6.20
CA ARG A 39 -8.62 9.00 -5.41
C ARG A 39 -9.06 8.62 -4.00
N SER A 40 -9.65 7.45 -3.81
CA SER A 40 -10.03 6.93 -2.50
C SER A 40 -8.80 6.69 -1.64
N PHE A 41 -7.76 6.02 -2.16
CA PHE A 41 -6.48 5.90 -1.46
C PHE A 41 -5.79 7.25 -1.24
N GLY A 42 -5.89 8.17 -2.19
CA GLY A 42 -5.40 9.54 -2.02
C GLY A 42 -6.07 10.28 -0.86
N GLN A 43 -7.39 10.11 -0.67
CA GLN A 43 -8.12 10.68 0.47
C GLN A 43 -7.69 10.01 1.79
N LEU A 44 -7.62 8.68 1.84
CA LEU A 44 -7.16 7.96 3.03
C LEU A 44 -5.74 8.39 3.42
N LEU A 45 -4.85 8.51 2.45
CA LEU A 45 -3.49 8.99 2.68
C LEU A 45 -3.47 10.44 3.17
N TYR A 46 -4.28 11.32 2.60
CA TYR A 46 -4.39 12.71 3.03
C TYR A 46 -4.79 12.84 4.50
N TYR A 47 -5.78 12.07 4.95
CA TYR A 47 -6.25 12.08 6.34
C TYR A 47 -5.41 11.26 7.31
N SER A 48 -4.50 10.43 6.84
CA SER A 48 -3.60 9.67 7.70
C SER A 48 -2.67 10.59 8.48
N THR A 49 -2.46 10.31 9.77
CA THR A 49 -1.54 11.04 10.66
C THR A 49 -0.42 10.19 11.22
N ALA A 50 -0.36 8.91 10.84
CA ALA A 50 0.64 7.97 11.33
C ALA A 50 2.04 8.24 10.75
N ASN A 51 3.08 7.86 11.50
CA ASN A 51 4.47 7.94 11.06
C ASN A 51 4.76 6.93 9.94
N TYR A 52 4.11 5.77 9.98
CA TYR A 52 4.21 4.71 8.97
C TYR A 52 2.82 4.35 8.48
N ILE A 53 2.66 4.20 7.18
CA ILE A 53 1.37 4.03 6.52
C ILE A 53 1.46 2.82 5.61
N MET A 54 0.51 1.91 5.74
CA MET A 54 0.31 0.77 4.87
C MET A 54 -1.02 0.90 4.13
N PHE A 55 -1.09 0.31 2.96
CA PHE A 55 -2.31 0.21 2.18
C PHE A 55 -2.83 -1.22 2.26
N VAL A 56 -4.15 -1.39 2.28
CA VAL A 56 -4.81 -2.68 2.33
C VAL A 56 -6.00 -2.67 1.37
N ASP A 57 -6.08 -3.69 0.54
CA ASP A 57 -7.26 -3.99 -0.25
C ASP A 57 -8.19 -4.90 0.55
N GLN A 58 -9.51 -4.81 0.31
CA GLN A 58 -10.52 -5.47 1.13
C GLN A 58 -10.55 -6.99 0.99
N ASP A 59 -9.88 -7.53 -0.03
CA ASP A 59 -9.86 -8.95 -0.41
C ASP A 59 -8.54 -9.66 -0.08
N ASP A 60 -7.55 -8.95 0.46
CA ASP A 60 -6.28 -9.53 0.86
C ASP A 60 -6.29 -10.09 2.30
N VAL A 61 -5.61 -11.19 2.51
CA VAL A 61 -5.36 -11.74 3.85
C VAL A 61 -3.91 -11.48 4.28
N TRP A 62 -3.74 -10.64 5.29
CA TRP A 62 -2.43 -10.35 5.84
C TRP A 62 -1.91 -11.48 6.73
N LEU A 63 -0.65 -11.84 6.57
CA LEU A 63 0.01 -12.76 7.48
C LEU A 63 0.35 -12.08 8.81
N PRO A 64 0.42 -12.83 9.93
CA PRO A 64 0.64 -12.26 11.26
C PRO A 64 1.91 -11.42 11.41
N ASN A 65 2.96 -11.73 10.65
CA ASN A 65 4.26 -11.06 10.68
C ASN A 65 4.37 -9.85 9.74
N LYS A 66 3.38 -9.59 8.89
CA LYS A 66 3.44 -8.55 7.85
C LYS A 66 3.84 -7.17 8.38
N ILE A 67 3.11 -6.67 9.36
CA ILE A 67 3.36 -5.34 9.93
C ILE A 67 4.75 -5.30 10.57
N GLU A 68 5.10 -6.30 11.39
CA GLU A 68 6.36 -6.34 12.10
C GLU A 68 7.56 -6.34 11.14
N HIS A 69 7.59 -7.25 10.17
CA HIS A 69 8.72 -7.39 9.25
C HIS A 69 8.86 -6.18 8.34
N THR A 70 7.75 -5.64 7.82
CA THR A 70 7.78 -4.45 6.98
C THR A 70 8.20 -3.22 7.77
N LEU A 71 7.74 -3.09 9.03
CA LEU A 71 8.15 -1.99 9.92
C LEU A 71 9.64 -2.07 10.28
N GLN A 72 10.15 -3.25 10.62
CA GLN A 72 11.58 -3.44 10.88
C GLN A 72 12.43 -3.07 9.67
N ALA A 73 11.99 -3.42 8.46
CA ALA A 73 12.70 -3.08 7.24
C ALA A 73 12.74 -1.56 7.00
N ILE A 74 11.63 -0.84 7.16
CA ILE A 74 11.61 0.62 6.95
C ILE A 74 12.38 1.36 8.05
N LEU A 75 12.32 0.92 9.31
CA LEU A 75 13.10 1.49 10.43
C LEU A 75 14.62 1.34 10.20
N LYS A 76 15.05 0.19 9.65
CA LYS A 76 16.45 -0.03 9.27
C LYS A 76 16.89 0.89 8.13
N MET A 77 16.00 1.23 7.20
CA MET A 77 16.28 2.23 6.16
C MET A 77 16.37 3.62 6.78
N GLU A 78 15.43 3.99 7.66
CA GLU A 78 15.36 5.30 8.29
C GLU A 78 16.60 5.60 9.16
N THR A 79 17.17 4.58 9.83
CA THR A 79 18.44 4.73 10.56
C THR A 79 19.60 5.16 9.65
N LYS A 80 19.58 4.78 8.37
CA LYS A 80 20.62 5.12 7.39
C LYS A 80 20.30 6.40 6.62
N GLU A 81 19.04 6.73 6.48
CA GLU A 81 18.50 7.79 5.64
C GLU A 81 17.37 8.55 6.40
N PRO A 82 17.68 9.22 7.53
CA PRO A 82 16.65 9.71 8.47
C PRO A 82 15.71 10.77 7.89
N ASP A 83 16.18 11.53 6.90
CA ASP A 83 15.41 12.64 6.30
C ASP A 83 14.86 12.31 4.90
N LYS A 84 14.85 11.02 4.53
CA LYS A 84 14.39 10.61 3.20
C LYS A 84 12.95 10.11 3.21
N SER A 85 12.27 10.31 2.11
CA SER A 85 11.04 9.58 1.82
C SER A 85 11.37 8.11 1.54
N LEU A 86 10.71 7.21 2.27
CA LEU A 86 11.02 5.79 2.26
C LEU A 86 9.79 4.97 1.88
N LEU A 87 10.04 3.91 1.10
CA LEU A 87 9.06 2.89 0.76
C LEU A 87 9.69 1.51 0.89
N VAL A 88 9.01 0.63 1.61
CA VAL A 88 9.26 -0.81 1.59
C VAL A 88 8.05 -1.49 0.98
N PHE A 89 8.27 -2.46 0.12
CA PHE A 89 7.23 -3.37 -0.36
C PHE A 89 7.70 -4.82 -0.26
N THR A 90 6.73 -5.71 -0.15
CA THR A 90 6.95 -7.15 0.05
C THR A 90 6.40 -7.94 -1.13
N ASP A 91 6.56 -9.26 -1.08
CA ASP A 91 5.87 -10.18 -2.00
C ASP A 91 4.55 -10.68 -1.39
N VAL A 92 3.82 -11.48 -2.17
CA VAL A 92 2.61 -12.17 -1.73
C VAL A 92 2.63 -13.64 -2.15
N PHE A 93 1.95 -14.49 -1.39
CA PHE A 93 1.53 -15.81 -1.87
C PHE A 93 0.33 -15.64 -2.79
N VAL A 94 0.39 -16.23 -3.97
CA VAL A 94 -0.79 -16.29 -4.85
C VAL A 94 -1.64 -17.49 -4.43
N VAL A 95 -2.92 -17.25 -4.20
CA VAL A 95 -3.88 -18.27 -3.74
C VAL A 95 -5.11 -18.33 -4.64
N ASP A 96 -5.89 -19.38 -4.54
CA ASP A 96 -7.23 -19.49 -5.14
C ASP A 96 -8.31 -18.99 -4.17
N SER A 97 -9.56 -19.05 -4.60
CA SER A 97 -10.73 -18.64 -3.79
C SER A 97 -10.92 -19.43 -2.49
N GLU A 98 -10.26 -20.56 -2.34
CA GLU A 98 -10.24 -21.38 -1.11
C GLU A 98 -8.98 -21.14 -0.26
N LEU A 99 -8.19 -20.09 -0.59
CA LEU A 99 -6.91 -19.75 0.02
C LEU A 99 -5.82 -20.82 -0.13
N LYS A 100 -5.98 -21.72 -1.10
CA LYS A 100 -4.98 -22.72 -1.42
C LYS A 100 -3.87 -22.10 -2.27
N LYS A 101 -2.63 -22.32 -1.84
CA LYS A 101 -1.45 -21.73 -2.49
C LYS A 101 -1.27 -22.23 -3.93
N ILE A 102 -1.27 -21.28 -4.88
CA ILE A 102 -0.94 -21.48 -6.29
C ILE A 102 0.54 -21.20 -6.54
N SER A 103 1.07 -20.10 -5.95
CA SER A 103 2.49 -19.73 -6.07
C SER A 103 3.02 -19.20 -4.75
N SER A 104 4.31 -19.45 -4.50
CA SER A 104 5.02 -18.91 -3.34
C SER A 104 5.51 -17.48 -3.51
N SER A 105 5.34 -16.89 -4.70
CA SER A 105 5.79 -15.53 -5.01
C SER A 105 5.01 -15.03 -6.23
N PHE A 106 4.41 -13.88 -6.11
CA PHE A 106 3.81 -13.17 -7.24
C PHE A 106 4.90 -12.59 -8.15
N ILE A 107 5.91 -11.97 -7.57
CA ILE A 107 7.04 -11.35 -8.30
C ILE A 107 7.71 -12.37 -9.23
N LYS A 108 8.03 -13.57 -8.71
CA LYS A 108 8.68 -14.63 -9.51
C LYS A 108 7.73 -15.23 -10.54
N ARG A 109 6.46 -15.39 -10.19
CA ARG A 109 5.44 -15.94 -11.08
C ARG A 109 5.23 -15.06 -12.31
N GLU A 110 5.13 -13.74 -12.11
CA GLU A 110 4.90 -12.78 -13.20
C GLU A 110 6.20 -12.36 -13.90
N GLY A 111 7.36 -12.83 -13.41
CA GLY A 111 8.66 -12.53 -14.01
C GLY A 111 9.12 -11.08 -13.81
N TYR A 112 8.64 -10.42 -12.75
CA TYR A 112 9.03 -9.04 -12.47
C TYR A 112 10.50 -8.92 -12.04
N ASP A 113 11.18 -7.93 -12.59
CA ASP A 113 12.52 -7.53 -12.16
C ASP A 113 12.44 -6.43 -11.10
N VAL A 114 12.58 -6.82 -9.83
CA VAL A 114 12.52 -5.85 -8.71
C VAL A 114 13.65 -4.82 -8.73
N SER A 115 14.72 -5.03 -9.50
CA SER A 115 15.80 -4.06 -9.63
C SER A 115 15.36 -2.75 -10.30
N VAL A 116 14.20 -2.74 -10.99
CA VAL A 116 13.65 -1.54 -11.63
C VAL A 116 13.35 -0.42 -10.63
N VAL A 117 13.10 -0.74 -9.35
CA VAL A 117 12.79 0.28 -8.33
C VAL A 117 13.99 1.17 -7.96
N THR A 118 15.19 0.81 -8.37
CA THR A 118 16.40 1.62 -8.18
C THR A 118 16.61 2.67 -9.28
N ASP A 119 15.81 2.61 -10.35
CA ASP A 119 15.85 3.54 -11.48
C ASP A 119 14.44 3.98 -11.87
N VAL A 120 14.13 5.25 -11.64
CA VAL A 120 12.81 5.82 -11.89
C VAL A 120 12.36 5.68 -13.36
N ASN A 121 13.29 5.70 -14.33
CA ASN A 121 12.93 5.55 -15.74
C ASN A 121 12.51 4.12 -16.05
N ARG A 122 13.15 3.14 -15.45
CA ARG A 122 12.77 1.72 -15.58
C ARG A 122 11.44 1.46 -14.88
N LEU A 123 11.26 1.97 -13.66
CA LEU A 123 10.01 1.86 -12.92
C LEU A 123 8.83 2.55 -13.64
N ALA A 124 9.10 3.62 -14.37
CA ALA A 124 8.08 4.32 -15.17
C ALA A 124 7.52 3.47 -16.33
N VAL A 125 8.25 2.45 -16.76
CA VAL A 125 7.85 1.55 -17.85
C VAL A 125 7.31 0.22 -17.32
N SER A 126 7.82 -0.24 -16.17
CA SER A 126 7.48 -1.55 -15.61
C SER A 126 7.31 -1.46 -14.09
N ASN A 127 6.05 -1.46 -13.63
CA ASN A 127 5.73 -1.48 -12.20
C ASN A 127 5.76 -2.90 -11.65
N CYS A 128 6.49 -3.10 -10.56
CA CYS A 128 6.48 -4.33 -9.78
C CYS A 128 5.98 -4.12 -8.33
N ILE A 129 5.56 -2.90 -8.00
CA ILE A 129 5.09 -2.53 -6.66
C ILE A 129 3.59 -2.76 -6.59
N MET A 130 3.15 -3.59 -5.65
CA MET A 130 1.73 -3.85 -5.38
C MET A 130 1.29 -3.04 -4.17
N GLY A 131 0.20 -2.28 -4.29
CA GLY A 131 -0.31 -1.37 -3.26
C GLY A 131 -0.49 -2.03 -1.90
N CYS A 132 -1.12 -3.19 -1.87
CA CYS A 132 -1.38 -3.97 -0.64
C CYS A 132 -0.10 -4.46 0.07
N THR A 133 1.08 -4.33 -0.54
CA THR A 133 2.36 -4.76 0.05
C THR A 133 3.21 -3.59 0.57
N VAL A 134 2.76 -2.37 0.34
CA VAL A 134 3.55 -1.15 0.56
C VAL A 134 3.45 -0.64 1.99
N MET A 135 4.59 -0.25 2.55
CA MET A 135 4.68 0.66 3.70
C MET A 135 5.51 1.89 3.32
N ILE A 136 5.02 3.07 3.67
CA ILE A 136 5.74 4.34 3.51
C ILE A 136 5.89 5.06 4.85
N ASN A 137 6.91 5.92 4.97
CA ASN A 137 7.02 6.83 6.13
C ASN A 137 6.23 8.14 5.90
N SER A 138 6.03 8.92 6.95
CA SER A 138 5.29 10.20 6.90
C SER A 138 5.95 11.25 6.01
N ILE A 139 7.27 11.19 5.82
CA ILE A 139 8.00 12.07 4.89
C ILE A 139 7.56 11.79 3.46
N ALA A 140 7.44 10.52 3.08
CA ALA A 140 6.98 10.12 1.75
C ALA A 140 5.61 10.71 1.40
N LYS A 141 4.67 10.74 2.37
CA LYS A 141 3.35 11.36 2.19
C LYS A 141 3.42 12.78 1.64
N GLN A 142 4.38 13.57 2.11
CA GLN A 142 4.51 14.99 1.71
C GLN A 142 4.92 15.13 0.23
N PHE A 143 5.65 14.15 -0.31
CA PHE A 143 6.08 14.17 -1.71
C PHE A 143 5.04 13.58 -2.66
N VAL A 144 4.29 12.57 -2.22
CA VAL A 144 3.35 11.87 -3.10
C VAL A 144 2.00 12.57 -3.23
N LEU A 145 1.62 13.40 -2.27
CA LEU A 145 0.38 14.16 -2.32
C LEU A 145 0.57 15.59 -2.85
N PRO A 146 -0.43 16.13 -3.59
CA PRO A 146 -1.62 15.43 -4.09
C PRO A 146 -1.26 14.48 -5.25
N PHE A 147 -2.04 13.42 -5.41
CA PHE A 147 -1.90 12.57 -6.60
C PHE A 147 -2.21 13.35 -7.87
N SER A 148 -1.41 13.12 -8.91
CA SER A 148 -1.66 13.72 -10.22
C SER A 148 -3.02 13.27 -10.78
N LYS A 149 -3.69 14.14 -11.53
CA LYS A 149 -4.91 13.76 -12.27
C LYS A 149 -4.68 12.67 -13.32
N TYR A 150 -3.44 12.44 -13.70
CA TYR A 150 -3.02 11.41 -14.66
C TYR A 150 -2.53 10.12 -13.99
N THR A 151 -2.61 10.02 -12.67
CA THR A 151 -2.22 8.80 -11.94
C THR A 151 -3.07 7.63 -12.39
N LEU A 152 -2.44 6.59 -12.94
CA LEU A 152 -3.11 5.36 -13.37
C LEU A 152 -3.43 4.47 -12.17
N MET A 153 -2.42 4.22 -11.32
CA MET A 153 -2.54 3.44 -10.07
C MET A 153 -1.78 4.14 -8.96
N HIS A 154 -2.36 4.13 -7.76
CA HIS A 154 -1.82 4.84 -6.59
C HIS A 154 -0.44 4.31 -6.16
N ASP A 155 -0.26 2.99 -6.19
CA ASP A 155 1.00 2.32 -5.83
C ASP A 155 2.13 2.66 -6.79
N TRP A 156 1.86 2.65 -8.09
CA TRP A 156 2.82 3.02 -9.11
C TRP A 156 3.25 4.49 -8.98
N TRP A 157 2.28 5.39 -8.78
CA TRP A 157 2.56 6.80 -8.53
C TRP A 157 3.44 7.00 -7.30
N ILE A 158 3.07 6.37 -6.17
CA ILE A 158 3.82 6.43 -4.91
C ILE A 158 5.25 5.91 -5.14
N GLY A 159 5.38 4.76 -5.78
CA GLY A 159 6.67 4.16 -6.12
C GLY A 159 7.56 5.07 -6.96
N LEU A 160 7.01 5.67 -8.03
CA LEU A 160 7.74 6.59 -8.91
C LEU A 160 8.24 7.84 -8.17
N ILE A 161 7.40 8.47 -7.36
CA ILE A 161 7.77 9.67 -6.61
C ILE A 161 8.86 9.34 -5.60
N ILE A 162 8.73 8.22 -4.87
CA ILE A 162 9.71 7.86 -3.86
C ILE A 162 11.02 7.33 -4.49
N ALA A 163 10.95 6.62 -5.62
CA ALA A 163 12.16 6.23 -6.36
C ALA A 163 12.95 7.45 -6.85
N LYS A 164 12.27 8.56 -7.17
CA LYS A 164 12.90 9.80 -7.63
C LYS A 164 13.49 10.64 -6.49
N TYR A 165 12.77 10.77 -5.37
CA TYR A 165 13.12 11.73 -4.31
C TYR A 165 13.57 11.09 -2.99
N GLY A 166 13.52 9.78 -2.90
CA GLY A 166 13.81 9.03 -1.69
C GLY A 166 14.43 7.67 -1.97
N LYS A 167 13.94 6.64 -1.30
CA LYS A 167 14.47 5.28 -1.44
C LYS A 167 13.36 4.23 -1.38
N VAL A 168 13.40 3.31 -2.33
CA VAL A 168 12.51 2.14 -2.41
C VAL A 168 13.34 0.89 -2.11
N THR A 169 12.78 -0.01 -1.32
CA THR A 169 13.40 -1.31 -1.00
C THR A 169 12.37 -2.42 -1.12
N TYR A 170 12.75 -3.48 -1.80
CA TYR A 170 12.03 -4.74 -1.82
C TYR A 170 12.49 -5.64 -0.68
N LEU A 171 11.55 -6.16 0.10
CA LEU A 171 11.76 -7.22 1.06
C LEU A 171 11.31 -8.54 0.42
N ASP A 172 12.25 -9.42 0.07
CA ASP A 172 11.97 -10.72 -0.59
C ASP A 172 11.30 -11.69 0.39
N GLU A 173 10.08 -11.35 0.80
CA GLU A 173 9.27 -12.10 1.72
C GLU A 173 7.79 -11.94 1.40
N PRO A 174 7.04 -13.02 1.15
CA PRO A 174 5.59 -12.96 1.02
C PRO A 174 4.94 -12.69 2.39
N THR A 175 4.15 -11.63 2.47
CA THR A 175 3.51 -11.19 3.72
C THR A 175 1.99 -11.18 3.68
N SER A 176 1.40 -11.52 2.55
CA SER A 176 -0.06 -11.64 2.37
C SER A 176 -0.40 -12.84 1.48
N LEU A 177 -1.66 -13.24 1.57
CA LEU A 177 -2.32 -14.07 0.57
C LEU A 177 -3.09 -13.15 -0.39
N TYR A 178 -2.89 -13.36 -1.69
CA TYR A 178 -3.44 -12.53 -2.77
C TYR A 178 -4.12 -13.40 -3.82
#